data_37349530ac7bdafebcba865e022a2148
#
_entry.id   37349530ac7bdafebcba865e022a2148
#
_cell.length_a   1.000
_cell.length_b   1.000
_cell.length_c   1.000
_cell.angle_alpha   90.00
_cell.angle_beta   90.00
_cell.angle_gamma   90.00
#
_symmetry.space_group_name_H-M   'P 1'
#
loop_
_entity.id
_entity.type
_entity.pdbx_description
1 polymer ?
#
loop_
_entity_poly.entity_id
_entity_poly.type
_entity_poly.pdbx_seq_one_letter_code
_entity_poly.pdbx_strand_id
1 'polypeptide(L)'
;MKPKYRVIVKTLPQDAPKSFEMSAASIVANYFKTDIIFLRPGPMKTPDLLVKNEIWELKSPKGDSKNTLRNNIKGARKQSTSIVIDLRRCKMNREKAISRIRDAYKKRKRKEGKYYIINKKGEILDITDYL
;
A
#
# COMPACT_ATOMS: atom_id res chain seq x y z
N MET A 1 -24.89 -4.54 1.37
CA MET A 1 -24.61 -4.44 -0.06
C MET A 1 -23.38 -5.27 -0.39
N LYS A 2 -23.48 -6.12 -1.40
CA LYS A 2 -22.33 -6.95 -1.82
C LYS A 2 -21.26 -6.07 -2.46
N PRO A 3 -19.96 -6.33 -2.16
CA PRO A 3 -18.89 -5.62 -2.86
C PRO A 3 -19.00 -5.87 -4.37
N LYS A 4 -18.83 -4.84 -5.15
CA LYS A 4 -18.88 -4.95 -6.61
C LYS A 4 -17.65 -5.65 -7.18
N TYR A 5 -16.52 -5.53 -6.50
CA TYR A 5 -15.25 -6.11 -6.92
C TYR A 5 -14.71 -7.02 -5.84
N ARG A 6 -13.99 -8.06 -6.26
CA ARG A 6 -13.53 -9.11 -5.35
C ARG A 6 -12.07 -8.94 -4.98
N VAL A 7 -11.72 -9.46 -3.81
CA VAL A 7 -10.34 -9.65 -3.40
C VAL A 7 -10.07 -11.14 -3.45
N ILE A 8 -9.16 -11.54 -4.31
CA ILE A 8 -8.83 -12.95 -4.56
C ILE A 8 -7.48 -13.23 -3.91
N VAL A 9 -7.42 -14.29 -3.09
CA VAL A 9 -6.21 -14.64 -2.35
C VAL A 9 -5.54 -15.84 -3.01
N LYS A 10 -4.33 -15.65 -3.53
CA LYS A 10 -3.52 -16.70 -4.15
C LYS A 10 -2.22 -16.95 -3.39
N THR A 11 -2.29 -16.80 -2.06
CA THR A 11 -1.15 -17.07 -1.19
C THR A 11 -1.25 -18.48 -0.61
N LEU A 12 -0.14 -18.96 -0.02
CA LEU A 12 -0.21 -20.16 0.82
C LEU A 12 -0.98 -19.85 2.11
N PRO A 13 -1.62 -20.86 2.76
CA PRO A 13 -2.38 -20.60 3.98
C PRO A 13 -1.59 -19.89 5.07
N GLN A 14 -0.31 -20.21 5.24
CA GLN A 14 0.54 -19.56 6.24
C GLN A 14 0.87 -18.10 5.89
N ASP A 15 0.69 -17.71 4.62
CA ASP A 15 0.96 -16.36 4.13
C ASP A 15 -0.34 -15.59 3.86
N ALA A 16 -1.47 -16.10 4.35
CA ALA A 16 -2.77 -15.47 4.11
C ALA A 16 -2.77 -14.03 4.61
N PRO A 17 -3.38 -13.09 3.86
CA PRO A 17 -3.45 -11.70 4.28
C PRO A 17 -4.20 -11.57 5.61
N LYS A 18 -3.77 -10.60 6.41
CA LYS A 18 -4.46 -10.27 7.65
C LYS A 18 -5.74 -9.48 7.34
N SER A 19 -6.63 -9.38 8.33
CA SER A 19 -7.92 -8.71 8.12
C SER A 19 -7.78 -7.26 7.64
N PHE A 20 -6.81 -6.51 8.19
CA PHE A 20 -6.59 -5.13 7.75
C PHE A 20 -6.02 -5.06 6.33
N GLU A 21 -5.26 -6.06 5.91
CA GLU A 21 -4.75 -6.14 4.54
C GLU A 21 -5.88 -6.46 3.56
N MET A 22 -6.79 -7.37 3.93
CA MET A 22 -7.97 -7.66 3.13
C MET A 22 -8.86 -6.43 2.98
N SER A 23 -9.06 -5.70 4.07
CA SER A 23 -9.84 -4.47 4.06
C SER A 23 -9.21 -3.41 3.15
N ALA A 24 -7.89 -3.24 3.24
CA ALA A 24 -7.18 -2.30 2.37
C ALA A 24 -7.33 -2.69 0.90
N ALA A 25 -7.20 -3.97 0.58
CA ALA A 25 -7.36 -4.46 -0.80
C ALA A 25 -8.77 -4.22 -1.33
N SER A 26 -9.80 -4.35 -0.48
CA SER A 26 -11.18 -4.03 -0.87
C SER A 26 -11.34 -2.56 -1.22
N ILE A 27 -10.71 -1.68 -0.46
CA ILE A 27 -10.71 -0.24 -0.74
C ILE A 27 -10.04 0.03 -2.10
N VAL A 28 -8.90 -0.62 -2.35
CA VAL A 28 -8.17 -0.49 -3.61
C VAL A 28 -9.02 -1.02 -4.77
N ALA A 29 -9.68 -2.17 -4.60
CA ALA A 29 -10.53 -2.77 -5.62
C ALA A 29 -11.67 -1.83 -6.03
N ASN A 30 -12.34 -1.24 -5.06
CA ASN A 30 -13.45 -0.32 -5.32
C ASN A 30 -12.98 0.97 -5.98
N TYR A 31 -11.81 1.46 -5.59
CA TYR A 31 -11.26 2.69 -6.16
C TYR A 31 -10.89 2.51 -7.65
N PHE A 32 -10.18 1.43 -7.96
CA PHE A 32 -9.73 1.15 -9.33
C PHE A 32 -10.78 0.42 -10.15
N LYS A 33 -11.90 0.03 -9.55
CA LYS A 33 -13.03 -0.66 -10.20
C LYS A 33 -12.56 -1.94 -10.90
N THR A 34 -11.82 -2.77 -10.16
CA THR A 34 -11.29 -4.03 -10.66
C THR A 34 -11.11 -5.01 -9.51
N ASP A 35 -11.13 -6.30 -9.82
CA ASP A 35 -10.76 -7.33 -8.84
C ASP A 35 -9.29 -7.19 -8.50
N ILE A 36 -8.96 -7.43 -7.24
CA ILE A 36 -7.58 -7.38 -6.74
C ILE A 36 -7.15 -8.79 -6.39
N ILE A 37 -5.94 -9.15 -6.73
CA ILE A 37 -5.38 -10.46 -6.42
C ILE A 37 -4.20 -10.28 -5.47
N PHE A 38 -4.27 -10.94 -4.29
CA PHE A 38 -3.11 -11.06 -3.43
C PHE A 38 -2.20 -12.14 -3.99
N LEU A 39 -0.97 -11.75 -4.31
CA LEU A 39 0.03 -12.65 -4.82
C LEU A 39 0.85 -13.25 -3.69
N ARG A 40 1.46 -14.40 -3.96
CA ARG A 40 2.38 -15.03 -3.03
C ARG A 40 3.51 -14.06 -2.69
N PRO A 41 3.84 -13.86 -1.38
CA PRO A 41 4.90 -12.93 -1.01
C PRO A 41 6.24 -13.31 -1.63
N GLY A 42 6.98 -12.30 -2.06
CA GLY A 42 8.35 -12.48 -2.51
C GLY A 42 9.32 -12.59 -1.32
N PRO A 43 10.63 -12.51 -1.58
CA PRO A 43 11.64 -12.64 -0.53
C PRO A 43 11.48 -11.67 0.64
N MET A 44 10.86 -10.51 0.40
CA MET A 44 10.65 -9.48 1.43
C MET A 44 9.43 -9.75 2.31
N LYS A 45 8.69 -10.83 2.05
CA LYS A 45 7.50 -11.24 2.81
C LYS A 45 6.44 -10.16 2.98
N THR A 46 6.31 -9.28 2.02
CA THR A 46 5.28 -8.25 2.02
C THR A 46 4.22 -8.59 0.99
N PRO A 47 2.93 -8.31 1.27
CA PRO A 47 1.89 -8.63 0.31
C PRO A 47 2.00 -7.77 -0.94
N ASP A 48 1.99 -8.43 -2.08
CA ASP A 48 1.89 -7.78 -3.39
C ASP A 48 0.47 -7.91 -3.89
N LEU A 49 0.00 -6.87 -4.54
CA LEU A 49 -1.32 -6.86 -5.16
C LEU A 49 -1.17 -6.82 -6.67
N LEU A 50 -1.93 -7.64 -7.37
CA LEU A 50 -2.07 -7.51 -8.81
C LEU A 50 -3.31 -6.66 -9.08
N VAL A 51 -3.09 -5.49 -9.70
CA VAL A 51 -4.12 -4.50 -10.00
C VAL A 51 -4.04 -4.19 -11.49
N LYS A 52 -5.01 -4.65 -12.29
CA LYS A 52 -5.04 -4.41 -13.74
C LYS A 52 -3.71 -4.78 -14.42
N ASN A 53 -3.18 -5.96 -14.11
CA ASN A 53 -1.92 -6.48 -14.65
C ASN A 53 -0.66 -5.74 -14.16
N GLU A 54 -0.78 -4.86 -13.18
CA GLU A 54 0.36 -4.21 -12.54
C GLU A 54 0.53 -4.72 -11.12
N ILE A 55 1.78 -4.88 -10.70
CA ILE A 55 2.08 -5.29 -9.33
C ILE A 55 2.25 -4.04 -8.48
N TRP A 56 1.49 -3.98 -7.39
CA TRP A 56 1.52 -2.89 -6.42
C TRP A 56 1.94 -3.43 -5.07
N GLU A 57 2.71 -2.65 -4.36
CA GLU A 57 3.10 -2.95 -2.99
C GLU A 57 2.07 -2.36 -2.03
N LEU A 58 1.62 -3.17 -1.07
CA LEU A 58 0.72 -2.71 -0.01
C LEU A 58 1.49 -2.65 1.31
N LYS A 59 1.50 -1.49 1.94
CA LYS A 59 2.12 -1.29 3.25
C LYS A 59 1.11 -0.76 4.24
N SER A 60 1.09 -1.31 5.45
CA SER A 60 0.17 -0.91 6.52
C SER A 60 0.96 -0.59 7.78
N PRO A 61 1.67 0.55 7.81
CA PRO A 61 2.48 0.90 8.98
C PRO A 61 1.61 1.13 10.21
N LYS A 62 2.14 0.78 11.38
CA LYS A 62 1.42 0.88 12.64
C LYS A 62 2.01 1.94 13.56
N GLY A 63 3.31 2.16 13.50
CA GLY A 63 4.00 3.07 14.41
C GLY A 63 3.87 4.54 14.02
N ASP A 64 4.52 5.38 14.80
CA ASP A 64 4.59 6.83 14.56
C ASP A 64 6.04 7.33 14.55
N SER A 65 7.02 6.44 14.57
CA SER A 65 8.41 6.84 14.53
C SER A 65 8.76 7.45 13.18
N LYS A 66 9.76 8.32 13.16
CA LYS A 66 10.18 8.95 11.90
C LYS A 66 10.70 7.96 10.86
N ASN A 67 11.10 6.78 11.28
CA ASN A 67 11.62 5.75 10.37
C ASN A 67 10.56 4.78 9.87
N THR A 68 9.35 4.80 10.42
CA THR A 68 8.29 3.86 10.06
C THR A 68 7.98 3.90 8.57
N LEU A 69 7.61 5.07 8.05
CA LEU A 69 7.26 5.21 6.64
C LEU A 69 8.48 5.11 5.74
N ARG A 70 9.61 5.66 6.17
CA ARG A 70 10.87 5.58 5.43
C ARG A 70 11.25 4.13 5.15
N ASN A 71 11.20 3.27 6.17
CA ASN A 71 11.55 1.87 6.02
C ASN A 71 10.56 1.12 5.13
N ASN A 72 9.27 1.45 5.23
CA ASN A 72 8.25 0.85 4.37
C ASN A 72 8.49 1.18 2.90
N ILE A 73 8.77 2.44 2.59
CA ILE A 73 9.01 2.88 1.21
C ILE A 73 10.32 2.30 0.67
N LYS A 74 11.36 2.27 1.50
CA LYS A 74 12.66 1.69 1.11
C LYS A 74 12.53 0.22 0.74
N GLY A 75 11.72 -0.54 1.48
CA GLY A 75 11.47 -1.95 1.18
C GLY A 75 10.70 -2.13 -0.12
N ALA A 76 9.69 -1.32 -0.36
CA ALA A 76 8.82 -1.44 -1.51
C ALA A 76 9.54 -1.22 -2.85
N ARG A 77 10.49 -0.29 -2.90
CA ARG A 77 11.14 0.11 -4.15
C ARG A 77 11.89 -1.00 -4.86
N LYS A 78 12.19 -2.11 -4.17
CA LYS A 78 12.91 -3.24 -4.78
C LYS A 78 11.98 -4.16 -5.56
N GLN A 79 10.68 -4.08 -5.33
CA GLN A 79 9.70 -5.00 -5.89
C GLN A 79 8.72 -4.33 -6.83
N SER A 80 8.37 -3.09 -6.57
CA SER A 80 7.37 -2.37 -7.35
C SER A 80 7.68 -0.89 -7.37
N THR A 81 7.26 -0.23 -8.47
CA THR A 81 7.34 1.23 -8.55
C THR A 81 6.08 1.89 -7.99
N SER A 82 4.99 1.14 -7.80
CA SER A 82 3.73 1.68 -7.30
C SER A 82 3.42 1.12 -5.92
N ILE A 83 2.93 1.96 -5.02
CA ILE A 83 2.73 1.61 -3.62
C ILE A 83 1.44 2.23 -3.10
N VAL A 84 0.72 1.44 -2.30
CA VAL A 84 -0.40 1.93 -1.50
C VAL A 84 0.01 1.86 -0.04
N ILE A 85 -0.04 2.98 0.65
CA ILE A 85 0.29 3.08 2.07
C ILE A 85 -1.00 3.29 2.85
N ASP A 86 -1.41 2.27 3.60
CA ASP A 86 -2.62 2.31 4.41
C ASP A 86 -2.30 2.95 5.76
N LEU A 87 -2.79 4.16 5.98
CA LEU A 87 -2.52 4.93 7.19
C LEU A 87 -3.57 4.72 8.28
N ARG A 88 -4.54 3.84 8.09
CA ARG A 88 -5.63 3.65 9.07
C ARG A 88 -5.13 3.18 10.43
N ARG A 89 -4.05 2.40 10.46
CA ARG A 89 -3.44 1.90 11.70
C ARG A 89 -2.28 2.75 12.18
N CYS A 90 -1.82 3.68 11.36
CA CYS A 90 -0.67 4.52 11.66
C CYS A 90 -1.05 5.60 12.68
N LYS A 91 -0.20 5.83 13.66
CA LYS A 91 -0.45 6.85 14.69
C LYS A 91 -0.15 8.27 14.23
N MET A 92 0.49 8.43 13.09
CA MET A 92 0.76 9.76 12.53
C MET A 92 -0.52 10.38 11.98
N ASN A 93 -0.62 11.72 12.07
CA ASN A 93 -1.65 12.42 11.32
C ASN A 93 -1.27 12.45 9.83
N ARG A 94 -2.24 12.80 8.97
CA ARG A 94 -2.06 12.74 7.52
C ARG A 94 -0.93 13.65 7.03
N GLU A 95 -0.87 14.86 7.53
CA GLU A 95 0.13 15.83 7.10
C GLU A 95 1.54 15.37 7.44
N LYS A 96 1.74 14.86 8.64
CA LYS A 96 3.03 14.32 9.07
C LYS A 96 3.40 13.09 8.24
N ALA A 97 2.44 12.20 7.99
CA ALA A 97 2.67 10.99 7.19
C ALA A 97 3.08 11.36 5.77
N ILE A 98 2.38 12.29 5.12
CA ILE A 98 2.71 12.73 3.76
C ILE A 98 4.09 13.37 3.72
N SER A 99 4.44 14.18 4.72
CA SER A 99 5.77 14.78 4.82
C SER A 99 6.88 13.72 4.89
N ARG A 100 6.66 12.66 5.70
CA ARG A 100 7.62 11.57 5.83
C ARG A 100 7.74 10.76 4.53
N ILE A 101 6.62 10.53 3.85
CA ILE A 101 6.61 9.85 2.55
C ILE A 101 7.39 10.68 1.53
N ARG A 102 7.17 11.99 1.50
CA ARG A 102 7.89 12.90 0.60
C ARG A 102 9.40 12.86 0.85
N ASP A 103 9.81 12.89 2.12
CA ASP A 103 11.22 12.82 2.48
C ASP A 103 11.87 11.53 1.98
N ALA A 104 11.18 10.39 2.16
CA ALA A 104 11.67 9.10 1.69
C ALA A 104 11.73 9.05 0.16
N TYR A 105 10.73 9.61 -0.52
CA TYR A 105 10.68 9.68 -1.98
C TYR A 105 11.86 10.47 -2.54
N LYS A 106 12.19 11.61 -1.94
CA LYS A 106 13.29 12.46 -2.41
C LYS A 106 14.64 11.76 -2.34
N LYS A 107 14.79 10.76 -1.47
CA LYS A 107 16.02 9.99 -1.31
C LYS A 107 16.11 8.80 -2.27
N ARG A 108 15.07 8.52 -3.04
CA ARG A 108 15.08 7.42 -3.99
C ARG A 108 15.91 7.78 -5.22
N LYS A 109 16.68 6.80 -5.71
CA LYS A 109 17.43 6.97 -6.96
C LYS A 109 16.51 7.00 -8.17
N ARG A 110 15.46 6.15 -8.15
CA ARG A 110 14.46 6.09 -9.22
C ARG A 110 13.17 6.69 -8.71
N LYS A 111 12.67 7.71 -9.38
CA LYS A 111 11.47 8.44 -9.00
C LYS A 111 10.30 8.12 -9.93
N GLU A 112 10.11 6.83 -10.19
CA GLU A 112 9.03 6.31 -11.00
C GLU A 112 7.92 5.77 -10.13
N GLY A 113 6.74 5.56 -10.73
CA GLY A 113 5.63 4.90 -10.10
C GLY A 113 4.66 5.86 -9.43
N LYS A 114 3.65 5.27 -8.83
CA LYS A 114 2.54 6.00 -8.24
C LYS A 114 2.49 5.76 -6.74
N TYR A 115 2.14 6.79 -6.00
CA TYR A 115 2.01 6.73 -4.55
C TYR A 115 0.58 7.09 -4.17
N TYR A 116 -0.08 6.15 -3.51
CA TYR A 116 -1.43 6.35 -2.98
C TYR A 116 -1.40 6.15 -1.47
N ILE A 117 -2.26 6.87 -0.77
CA ILE A 117 -2.49 6.60 0.66
C ILE A 117 -3.95 6.27 0.89
N ILE A 118 -4.22 5.47 1.92
CA ILE A 118 -5.56 5.29 2.46
C ILE A 118 -5.58 6.08 3.78
N ASN A 119 -6.45 7.09 3.88
CA ASN A 119 -6.50 7.93 5.07
C ASN A 119 -7.28 7.25 6.20
N LYS A 120 -7.41 7.93 7.35
CA LYS A 120 -8.11 7.37 8.52
C LYS A 120 -9.58 7.10 8.28
N LYS A 121 -10.17 7.75 7.29
CA LYS A 121 -11.57 7.56 6.91
C LYS A 121 -11.76 6.42 5.90
N GLY A 122 -10.67 5.81 5.44
CA GLY A 122 -10.73 4.75 4.45
C GLY A 122 -10.84 5.24 3.02
N GLU A 123 -10.52 6.49 2.77
CA GLU A 123 -10.52 7.07 1.42
C GLU A 123 -9.14 6.96 0.80
N ILE A 124 -9.07 6.65 -0.50
CA ILE A 124 -7.81 6.63 -1.24
C ILE A 124 -7.52 8.01 -1.81
N LEU A 125 -6.27 8.45 -1.67
CA LEU A 125 -5.77 9.69 -2.23
C LEU A 125 -4.51 9.41 -3.02
N ASP A 126 -4.47 9.91 -4.27
CA ASP A 126 -3.26 9.88 -5.09
C ASP A 126 -2.37 11.04 -4.66
N ILE A 127 -1.22 10.73 -4.06
CA ILE A 127 -0.30 11.77 -3.59
C ILE A 127 0.93 11.91 -4.49
N THR A 128 0.92 11.23 -5.64
CA THR A 128 2.09 11.23 -6.54
C THR A 128 2.51 12.65 -6.92
N ASP A 129 1.55 13.52 -7.20
CA ASP A 129 1.83 14.89 -7.62
C ASP A 129 2.29 15.81 -6.48
N TYR A 130 2.23 15.35 -5.23
CA TYR A 130 2.67 16.12 -4.08
C TYR A 130 4.11 15.79 -3.64
N LEU A 131 4.77 14.87 -4.32
CA LEU A 131 6.09 14.37 -3.91
C LEU A 131 7.25 15.12 -4.57
#